data_d1401c903ba490cc12342cd6edc1a79b
#
_entry.id   d1401c903ba490cc12342cd6edc1a79b
#
_cell.length_a   1.000
_cell.length_b   1.000
_cell.length_c   1.000
_cell.angle_alpha   90.00
_cell.angle_beta   90.00
_cell.angle_gamma   90.00
#
_symmetry.space_group_name_H-M   'P 1'
#
loop_
_entity.id
_entity.type
_entity.pdbx_description
1 polymer ?
#
loop_
_entity_poly.entity_id
_entity_poly.type
_entity_poly.pdbx_seq_one_letter_code
_entity_poly.pdbx_strand_id
1 'polypeptide(L)'
;KQAHLPLLVYLRNPATGGVFASWGSLGHITVARPGALIGFLGPRVYEQRYGEPFPAGVQTAENLARHGVIDGVVAVENLRPTLDRALTVVADRPGEPPAADPPEPIVEAPAWDSVVASRRPDRPGVGWLLRAGATDRVLLSGTQGEAASTVLALARFGGQPAVVVGQQRVTGGLDQFPGRSAAANRVGPAALQEARRGMALAAGLTLPLVLVIDTAGPALSADAEQGGLAGEIARCLSDLVTLDTPTVSVLLGQGSGGPALAMVPADRVLAAQHGWLAPLPPEGASAIVFRDTAHAAE
;
A
#
# COMPACT_ATOMS: atom_id res chain seq x y z
N LYS A 1 -12.78 -13.39 11.63
CA LYS A 1 -12.08 -12.12 11.82
C LYS A 1 -12.27 -11.54 13.23
N GLN A 2 -13.47 -11.56 13.79
CA GLN A 2 -13.73 -11.07 15.16
C GLN A 2 -12.91 -11.77 16.26
N ALA A 3 -12.43 -12.97 16.01
CA ALA A 3 -11.54 -13.70 16.92
C ALA A 3 -10.06 -13.37 16.70
N HIS A 4 -9.74 -12.41 15.83
CA HIS A 4 -8.38 -11.99 15.45
C HIS A 4 -7.48 -13.13 14.94
N LEU A 5 -8.09 -14.21 14.47
CA LEU A 5 -7.35 -15.33 13.88
C LEU A 5 -7.07 -15.05 12.40
N PRO A 6 -5.86 -15.33 11.92
CA PRO A 6 -5.53 -15.17 10.50
C PRO A 6 -6.38 -16.12 9.65
N LEU A 7 -7.04 -15.56 8.63
CA LEU A 7 -7.81 -16.29 7.64
C LEU A 7 -7.10 -16.15 6.30
N LEU A 8 -6.50 -17.26 5.84
CA LEU A 8 -5.84 -17.34 4.54
C LEU A 8 -6.70 -18.16 3.59
N VAL A 9 -6.92 -17.66 2.39
CA VAL A 9 -7.78 -18.28 1.38
C VAL A 9 -6.97 -18.63 0.14
N TYR A 10 -7.10 -19.86 -0.33
CA TYR A 10 -6.56 -20.32 -1.61
C TYR A 10 -7.70 -20.67 -2.57
N LEU A 11 -7.87 -19.86 -3.60
CA LEU A 11 -8.89 -20.04 -4.61
C LEU A 11 -8.39 -21.04 -5.68
N ARG A 12 -9.14 -22.12 -5.86
CA ARG A 12 -8.90 -23.12 -6.90
C ARG A 12 -9.76 -22.83 -8.14
N ASN A 13 -9.54 -23.57 -9.19
CA ASN A 13 -10.28 -23.44 -10.45
C ASN A 13 -11.46 -24.42 -10.51
N PRO A 14 -12.69 -23.97 -10.76
CA PRO A 14 -13.17 -22.58 -10.70
C PRO A 14 -13.57 -22.17 -9.27
N ALA A 15 -13.53 -20.86 -8.99
CA ALA A 15 -14.08 -20.28 -7.76
C ALA A 15 -15.06 -19.14 -8.15
N THR A 16 -16.32 -19.47 -8.36
CA THR A 16 -17.32 -18.55 -8.89
C THR A 16 -18.59 -18.49 -8.01
N GLY A 17 -19.39 -17.46 -8.23
CA GLY A 17 -20.68 -17.29 -7.57
C GLY A 17 -20.57 -17.04 -6.07
N GLY A 18 -21.48 -17.67 -5.31
CA GLY A 18 -21.59 -17.48 -3.86
C GLY A 18 -20.33 -17.82 -3.07
N VAL A 19 -19.52 -18.78 -3.54
CA VAL A 19 -18.25 -19.13 -2.88
C VAL A 19 -17.28 -17.93 -2.90
N PHE A 20 -17.14 -17.29 -4.05
CA PHE A 20 -16.29 -16.10 -4.16
C PHE A 20 -16.89 -14.90 -3.44
N ALA A 21 -18.22 -14.72 -3.51
CA ALA A 21 -18.91 -13.63 -2.82
C ALA A 21 -19.01 -13.79 -1.29
N SER A 22 -18.46 -14.86 -0.73
CA SER A 22 -18.47 -15.14 0.71
C SER A 22 -17.05 -15.50 1.19
N TRP A 23 -16.76 -16.78 1.34
CA TRP A 23 -15.48 -17.28 1.84
C TRP A 23 -14.29 -16.78 1.03
N GLY A 24 -14.41 -16.75 -0.30
CA GLY A 24 -13.34 -16.38 -1.20
C GLY A 24 -12.87 -14.92 -1.05
N SER A 25 -13.75 -14.03 -0.62
CA SER A 25 -13.44 -12.58 -0.51
C SER A 25 -13.25 -12.10 0.92
N LEU A 26 -13.40 -12.97 1.92
CA LEU A 26 -13.31 -12.61 3.33
C LEU A 26 -11.93 -12.89 3.95
N GLY A 27 -10.97 -13.40 3.21
CA GLY A 27 -9.61 -13.64 3.69
C GLY A 27 -8.93 -12.36 4.22
N HIS A 28 -8.01 -12.52 5.15
CA HIS A 28 -7.00 -11.51 5.42
C HIS A 28 -5.98 -11.49 4.28
N ILE A 29 -5.65 -12.68 3.77
CA ILE A 29 -4.84 -12.89 2.57
C ILE A 29 -5.60 -13.86 1.68
N THR A 30 -5.80 -13.49 0.43
CA THR A 30 -6.47 -14.33 -0.58
C THR A 30 -5.55 -14.48 -1.79
N VAL A 31 -5.12 -15.69 -2.06
CA VAL A 31 -4.32 -16.02 -3.24
C VAL A 31 -5.02 -17.07 -4.09
N ALA A 32 -4.66 -17.17 -5.35
CA ALA A 32 -5.30 -18.07 -6.29
C ALA A 32 -4.31 -18.92 -7.08
N ARG A 33 -4.80 -20.06 -7.59
CA ARG A 33 -4.06 -20.89 -8.54
C ARG A 33 -3.85 -20.15 -9.87
N PRO A 34 -2.68 -20.25 -10.53
CA PRO A 34 -2.48 -19.74 -11.87
C PRO A 34 -3.55 -20.21 -12.86
N GLY A 35 -4.02 -19.28 -13.68
CA GLY A 35 -5.06 -19.54 -14.70
C GLY A 35 -6.44 -19.90 -14.14
N ALA A 36 -6.69 -19.74 -12.84
CA ALA A 36 -8.00 -20.05 -12.26
C ALA A 36 -9.06 -19.08 -12.75
N LEU A 37 -10.23 -19.64 -13.07
CA LEU A 37 -11.46 -18.87 -13.31
C LEU A 37 -12.03 -18.43 -11.96
N ILE A 38 -12.06 -17.13 -11.75
CA ILE A 38 -12.54 -16.53 -10.50
C ILE A 38 -13.48 -15.37 -10.83
N GLY A 39 -14.65 -15.34 -10.20
CA GLY A 39 -15.60 -14.25 -10.40
C GLY A 39 -16.93 -14.50 -9.73
N PHE A 40 -17.73 -13.46 -9.58
CA PHE A 40 -19.08 -13.62 -9.07
C PHE A 40 -20.03 -14.23 -10.11
N LEU A 41 -19.99 -13.66 -11.32
CA LEU A 41 -20.87 -14.10 -12.40
C LEU A 41 -20.26 -15.30 -13.14
N GLY A 42 -21.01 -16.42 -13.19
CA GLY A 42 -20.62 -17.59 -14.00
C GLY A 42 -20.65 -17.27 -15.50
N PRO A 43 -19.60 -17.57 -16.29
CA PRO A 43 -19.58 -17.26 -17.71
C PRO A 43 -20.75 -17.81 -18.50
N ARG A 44 -21.19 -19.03 -18.20
CA ARG A 44 -22.36 -19.67 -18.83
C ARG A 44 -23.68 -18.92 -18.58
N VAL A 45 -23.85 -18.37 -17.37
CA VAL A 45 -25.05 -17.60 -17.01
C VAL A 45 -25.06 -16.29 -17.79
N TYR A 46 -23.90 -15.66 -17.95
CA TYR A 46 -23.76 -14.45 -18.75
C TYR A 46 -24.10 -14.71 -20.23
N GLU A 47 -23.51 -15.75 -20.82
CA GLU A 47 -23.74 -16.15 -22.21
C GLU A 47 -25.22 -16.47 -22.50
N GLN A 48 -25.86 -17.22 -21.58
CA GLN A 48 -27.30 -17.50 -21.73
C GLN A 48 -28.18 -16.25 -21.63
N ARG A 49 -27.78 -15.28 -20.83
CA ARG A 49 -28.57 -14.07 -20.60
C ARG A 49 -28.37 -13.00 -21.68
N TYR A 50 -27.15 -12.86 -22.17
CA TYR A 50 -26.79 -11.77 -23.10
C TYR A 50 -26.50 -12.25 -24.52
N GLY A 51 -26.44 -13.55 -24.78
CA GLY A 51 -26.22 -14.12 -26.11
C GLY A 51 -24.79 -14.02 -26.62
N GLU A 52 -23.86 -13.60 -25.77
CA GLU A 52 -22.44 -13.43 -26.10
C GLU A 52 -21.56 -13.99 -24.98
N PRO A 53 -20.35 -14.47 -25.27
CA PRO A 53 -19.43 -14.96 -24.24
C PRO A 53 -18.97 -13.83 -23.32
N PHE A 54 -18.71 -14.16 -22.05
CA PHE A 54 -18.11 -13.21 -21.11
C PHE A 54 -16.72 -12.76 -21.63
N PRO A 55 -16.37 -11.47 -21.52
CA PRO A 55 -15.10 -10.96 -22.05
C PRO A 55 -13.89 -11.77 -21.56
N ALA A 56 -13.09 -12.24 -22.51
CA ALA A 56 -11.92 -13.07 -22.21
C ALA A 56 -10.90 -12.36 -21.33
N GLY A 57 -10.27 -13.09 -20.41
CA GLY A 57 -9.20 -12.57 -19.56
C GLY A 57 -9.67 -11.79 -18.33
N VAL A 58 -10.95 -11.38 -18.23
CA VAL A 58 -11.46 -10.61 -17.09
C VAL A 58 -11.49 -11.44 -15.81
N GLN A 59 -12.06 -12.64 -15.87
CA GLN A 59 -12.23 -13.53 -14.71
C GLN A 59 -11.04 -14.48 -14.50
N THR A 60 -9.82 -14.02 -14.74
CA THR A 60 -8.60 -14.80 -14.49
C THR A 60 -7.93 -14.37 -13.18
N ALA A 61 -7.30 -15.32 -12.50
CA ALA A 61 -6.54 -15.06 -11.28
C ALA A 61 -5.52 -13.92 -11.46
N GLU A 62 -4.81 -13.92 -12.59
CA GLU A 62 -3.80 -12.92 -12.95
C GLU A 62 -4.40 -11.52 -13.11
N ASN A 63 -5.57 -11.44 -13.75
CA ASN A 63 -6.25 -10.16 -13.93
C ASN A 63 -6.78 -9.62 -12.60
N LEU A 64 -7.38 -10.47 -11.78
CA LEU A 64 -7.91 -10.08 -10.49
C LEU A 64 -6.80 -9.67 -9.50
N ALA A 65 -5.63 -10.31 -9.57
CA ALA A 65 -4.46 -9.90 -8.79
C ALA A 65 -3.96 -8.52 -9.24
N ARG A 66 -3.92 -8.24 -10.55
CA ARG A 66 -3.55 -6.91 -11.07
C ARG A 66 -4.49 -5.80 -10.61
N HIS A 67 -5.78 -6.11 -10.47
CA HIS A 67 -6.78 -5.16 -10.00
C HIS A 67 -6.96 -5.13 -8.46
N GLY A 68 -6.08 -5.80 -7.71
CA GLY A 68 -6.14 -5.80 -6.24
C GLY A 68 -7.34 -6.54 -5.64
N VAL A 69 -8.04 -7.34 -6.42
CA VAL A 69 -9.20 -8.13 -5.94
C VAL A 69 -8.74 -9.32 -5.11
N ILE A 70 -7.58 -9.88 -5.44
CA ILE A 70 -6.89 -10.92 -4.67
C ILE A 70 -5.42 -10.53 -4.48
N ASP A 71 -4.75 -11.11 -3.49
CA ASP A 71 -3.39 -10.74 -3.08
C ASP A 71 -2.29 -11.27 -3.98
N GLY A 72 -2.57 -12.31 -4.75
CA GLY A 72 -1.59 -12.85 -5.66
C GLY A 72 -1.99 -14.16 -6.30
N VAL A 73 -1.13 -14.59 -7.23
CA VAL A 73 -1.26 -15.86 -7.93
C VAL A 73 -0.12 -16.77 -7.49
N VAL A 74 -0.47 -17.93 -6.92
CA VAL A 74 0.49 -18.86 -6.33
C VAL A 74 0.23 -20.26 -6.85
N ALA A 75 1.23 -20.87 -7.47
CA ALA A 75 1.17 -22.27 -7.85
C ALA A 75 1.09 -23.18 -6.61
N VAL A 76 0.42 -24.32 -6.73
CA VAL A 76 0.18 -25.20 -5.57
C VAL A 76 1.47 -25.69 -4.92
N GLU A 77 2.54 -25.85 -5.70
CA GLU A 77 3.87 -26.24 -5.25
C GLU A 77 4.51 -25.18 -4.34
N ASN A 78 4.17 -23.92 -4.55
CA ASN A 78 4.66 -22.77 -3.79
C ASN A 78 3.70 -22.32 -2.69
N LEU A 79 2.54 -22.99 -2.56
CA LEU A 79 1.52 -22.58 -1.60
C LEU A 79 2.03 -22.69 -0.17
N ARG A 80 2.62 -23.85 0.19
CA ARG A 80 3.11 -24.09 1.56
C ARG A 80 4.18 -23.06 1.96
N PRO A 81 5.28 -22.84 1.22
CA PRO A 81 6.24 -21.82 1.62
C PRO A 81 5.69 -20.39 1.65
N THR A 82 4.68 -20.08 0.84
CA THR A 82 3.99 -18.78 0.89
C THR A 82 3.15 -18.63 2.16
N LEU A 83 2.41 -19.67 2.53
CA LEU A 83 1.62 -19.68 3.76
C LEU A 83 2.51 -19.69 5.01
N ASP A 84 3.55 -20.52 5.02
CA ASP A 84 4.51 -20.57 6.13
C ASP A 84 5.11 -19.18 6.39
N ARG A 85 5.52 -18.46 5.34
CA ARG A 85 6.04 -17.10 5.47
C ARG A 85 5.01 -16.12 6.01
N ALA A 86 3.78 -16.17 5.51
CA ALA A 86 2.70 -15.30 5.99
C ALA A 86 2.38 -15.59 7.47
N LEU A 87 2.32 -16.86 7.85
CA LEU A 87 2.07 -17.27 9.24
C LEU A 87 3.22 -16.91 10.17
N THR A 88 4.47 -17.06 9.72
CA THR A 88 5.65 -16.61 10.48
C THR A 88 5.54 -15.13 10.84
N VAL A 89 5.09 -14.28 9.90
CA VAL A 89 4.91 -12.86 10.22
C VAL A 89 3.76 -12.64 11.22
N VAL A 90 2.63 -13.33 11.04
CA VAL A 90 1.39 -13.01 11.76
C VAL A 90 1.25 -13.75 13.09
N ALA A 91 1.66 -15.02 13.15
CA ALA A 91 1.36 -15.92 14.27
C ALA A 91 2.54 -16.17 15.21
N ASP A 92 3.77 -15.96 14.77
CA ASP A 92 4.93 -16.12 15.63
C ASP A 92 4.95 -15.05 16.73
N ARG A 93 5.41 -15.45 17.91
CA ARG A 93 5.53 -14.53 19.03
C ARG A 93 6.44 -13.36 18.64
N PRO A 94 6.10 -12.14 19.06
CA PRO A 94 7.01 -11.01 18.93
C PRO A 94 8.36 -11.33 19.56
N GLY A 95 9.44 -11.03 18.84
CA GLY A 95 10.79 -11.11 19.39
C GLY A 95 11.02 -10.02 20.44
N GLU A 96 12.09 -10.13 21.21
CA GLU A 96 12.55 -9.01 22.03
C GLU A 96 13.02 -7.88 21.09
N PRO A 97 12.51 -6.64 21.24
CA PRO A 97 12.95 -5.55 20.39
C PRO A 97 14.45 -5.29 20.63
N PRO A 98 15.23 -5.05 19.57
CA PRO A 98 16.62 -4.67 19.73
C PRO A 98 16.72 -3.36 20.53
N ALA A 99 17.81 -3.20 21.28
CA ALA A 99 18.10 -1.93 21.92
C ALA A 99 18.11 -0.84 20.86
N ALA A 100 17.39 0.25 21.12
CA ALA A 100 17.37 1.38 20.19
C ALA A 100 18.74 2.09 20.28
N ASP A 101 19.36 2.33 19.12
CA ASP A 101 20.48 3.22 19.06
C ASP A 101 20.04 4.64 19.43
N PRO A 102 20.90 5.43 20.10
CA PRO A 102 20.58 6.81 20.37
C PRO A 102 20.34 7.55 19.03
N PRO A 103 19.35 8.45 18.98
CA PRO A 103 19.09 9.21 17.76
C PRO A 103 20.32 10.01 17.36
N GLU A 104 20.65 9.99 16.06
CA GLU A 104 21.71 10.84 15.54
C GLU A 104 21.35 12.32 15.74
N PRO A 105 22.35 13.19 15.97
CA PRO A 105 22.11 14.61 16.10
C PRO A 105 21.42 15.17 14.85
N ILE A 106 20.37 15.96 15.06
CA ILE A 106 19.68 16.64 13.97
C ILE A 106 20.63 17.71 13.42
N VAL A 107 20.96 17.58 12.14
CA VAL A 107 21.72 18.62 11.42
C VAL A 107 20.71 19.58 10.79
N GLU A 108 20.74 20.83 11.22
CA GLU A 108 19.91 21.88 10.61
C GLU A 108 20.33 22.10 9.16
N ALA A 109 19.35 22.12 8.26
CA ALA A 109 19.53 22.41 6.85
C ALA A 109 18.43 23.38 6.39
N PRO A 110 18.71 24.25 5.41
CA PRO A 110 17.67 25.07 4.79
C PRO A 110 16.53 24.20 4.29
N ALA A 111 15.28 24.67 4.47
CA ALA A 111 14.11 23.89 4.12
C ALA A 111 14.11 23.45 2.64
N TRP A 112 14.55 24.34 1.75
CA TRP A 112 14.65 24.03 0.31
C TRP A 112 15.66 22.93 0.01
N ASP A 113 16.77 22.88 0.72
CA ASP A 113 17.77 21.82 0.57
C ASP A 113 17.17 20.44 0.94
N SER A 114 16.34 20.40 1.97
CA SER A 114 15.60 19.20 2.33
C SER A 114 14.59 18.79 1.26
N VAL A 115 13.88 19.75 0.65
CA VAL A 115 13.00 19.49 -0.49
C VAL A 115 13.78 18.88 -1.66
N VAL A 116 14.93 19.48 -2.01
CA VAL A 116 15.79 18.99 -3.11
C VAL A 116 16.34 17.60 -2.78
N ALA A 117 16.88 17.41 -1.58
CA ALA A 117 17.40 16.10 -1.13
C ALA A 117 16.33 15.01 -1.15
N SER A 118 15.11 15.33 -0.74
CA SER A 118 13.98 14.39 -0.75
C SER A 118 13.57 13.95 -2.16
N ARG A 119 13.96 14.68 -3.20
CA ARG A 119 13.63 14.37 -4.60
C ARG A 119 14.70 13.54 -5.31
N ARG A 120 15.84 13.32 -4.69
CA ARG A 120 16.92 12.54 -5.29
C ARG A 120 16.47 11.12 -5.63
N PRO A 121 16.82 10.59 -6.82
CA PRO A 121 16.39 9.26 -7.25
C PRO A 121 17.12 8.13 -6.51
N ASP A 122 18.30 8.41 -5.94
CA ASP A 122 19.19 7.45 -5.30
C ASP A 122 18.92 7.24 -3.80
N ARG A 123 17.98 7.99 -3.21
CA ARG A 123 17.66 7.82 -1.79
C ARG A 123 16.77 6.60 -1.53
N PRO A 124 16.85 6.03 -0.31
CA PRO A 124 15.99 4.94 0.10
C PRO A 124 14.50 5.31 0.06
N GLY A 125 13.65 4.38 -0.33
CA GLY A 125 12.20 4.45 -0.26
C GLY A 125 11.63 3.25 0.51
N VAL A 126 10.31 3.07 0.48
CA VAL A 126 9.64 1.98 1.21
C VAL A 126 10.14 0.59 0.81
N GLY A 127 10.48 0.38 -0.45
CA GLY A 127 11.02 -0.89 -0.92
C GLY A 127 12.38 -1.21 -0.31
N TRP A 128 13.24 -0.21 -0.18
CA TRP A 128 14.51 -0.36 0.52
C TRP A 128 14.30 -0.65 2.01
N LEU A 129 13.41 0.11 2.67
CA LEU A 129 13.06 -0.09 4.08
C LEU A 129 12.63 -1.54 4.34
N LEU A 130 11.76 -2.09 3.50
CA LEU A 130 11.31 -3.47 3.60
C LEU A 130 12.42 -4.50 3.32
N ARG A 131 13.36 -4.20 2.42
CA ARG A 131 14.47 -5.14 2.12
C ARG A 131 15.58 -5.11 3.16
N ALA A 132 15.91 -3.93 3.67
CA ALA A 132 17.03 -3.75 4.58
C ALA A 132 16.62 -3.87 6.05
N GLY A 133 15.40 -3.44 6.40
CA GLY A 133 14.94 -3.38 7.79
C GLY A 133 14.08 -4.57 8.22
N ALA A 134 13.43 -5.27 7.29
CA ALA A 134 12.56 -6.38 7.65
C ALA A 134 13.27 -7.73 7.52
N THR A 135 13.12 -8.57 8.55
CA THR A 135 13.64 -9.96 8.53
C THR A 135 12.76 -10.88 7.69
N ASP A 136 11.43 -10.73 7.81
CA ASP A 136 10.44 -11.46 7.03
C ASP A 136 9.46 -10.48 6.43
N ARG A 137 9.06 -10.72 5.17
CA ARG A 137 8.09 -9.88 4.49
C ARG A 137 7.26 -10.65 3.48
N VAL A 138 6.00 -10.29 3.39
CA VAL A 138 5.06 -10.75 2.38
C VAL A 138 4.40 -9.55 1.75
N LEU A 139 4.61 -9.33 0.46
CA LEU A 139 3.91 -8.30 -0.29
C LEU A 139 2.49 -8.80 -0.60
N LEU A 140 1.51 -7.95 -0.39
CA LEU A 140 0.13 -8.19 -0.70
C LEU A 140 -0.27 -7.46 -2.00
N SER A 141 -1.49 -7.69 -2.49
CA SER A 141 -1.94 -7.10 -3.75
C SER A 141 -2.09 -5.57 -3.68
N GLY A 142 -2.35 -4.95 -4.83
CA GLY A 142 -2.35 -3.50 -4.99
C GLY A 142 -0.99 -2.96 -5.39
N THR A 143 0.06 -3.74 -5.19
CA THR A 143 1.42 -3.34 -5.56
C THR A 143 1.72 -3.43 -7.05
N GLN A 144 0.84 -4.00 -7.86
CA GLN A 144 1.06 -4.24 -9.31
C GLN A 144 -0.08 -3.74 -10.21
N GLY A 145 -1.05 -3.01 -9.70
CA GLY A 145 -2.21 -2.56 -10.45
C GLY A 145 -2.44 -1.06 -10.37
N GLU A 146 -3.70 -0.67 -10.33
CA GLU A 146 -4.13 0.73 -10.24
C GLU A 146 -3.62 1.43 -8.97
N ALA A 147 -3.35 0.68 -7.91
CA ALA A 147 -2.74 1.17 -6.67
C ALA A 147 -1.19 1.19 -6.72
N ALA A 148 -0.59 1.29 -7.89
CA ALA A 148 0.87 1.18 -8.09
C ALA A 148 1.73 2.15 -7.27
N SER A 149 1.16 3.24 -6.76
CA SER A 149 1.85 4.20 -5.86
C SER A 149 1.83 3.79 -4.38
N THR A 150 1.24 2.64 -4.04
CA THR A 150 1.15 2.15 -2.66
C THR A 150 1.67 0.72 -2.57
N VAL A 151 2.37 0.43 -1.49
CA VAL A 151 2.81 -0.92 -1.10
C VAL A 151 2.03 -1.31 0.13
N LEU A 152 1.40 -2.48 0.09
CA LEU A 152 0.87 -3.16 1.26
C LEU A 152 1.70 -4.42 1.53
N ALA A 153 2.18 -4.58 2.74
CA ALA A 153 2.97 -5.74 3.14
C ALA A 153 2.69 -6.16 4.59
N LEU A 154 2.93 -7.43 4.86
CA LEU A 154 3.21 -7.92 6.20
C LEU A 154 4.72 -7.99 6.37
N ALA A 155 5.26 -7.52 7.48
CA ALA A 155 6.71 -7.51 7.72
C ALA A 155 7.04 -7.68 9.20
N ARG A 156 8.27 -8.08 9.51
CA ARG A 156 8.82 -8.10 10.88
C ARG A 156 10.03 -7.18 10.95
N PHE A 157 10.00 -6.26 11.89
CA PHE A 157 11.11 -5.34 12.19
C PHE A 157 11.65 -5.65 13.58
N GLY A 158 12.91 -6.05 13.68
CA GLY A 158 13.47 -6.45 14.97
C GLY A 158 12.66 -7.54 15.65
N GLY A 159 12.11 -8.49 14.91
CA GLY A 159 11.25 -9.55 15.42
C GLY A 159 9.79 -9.14 15.71
N GLN A 160 9.43 -7.86 15.59
CA GLN A 160 8.06 -7.36 15.80
C GLN A 160 7.23 -7.43 14.51
N PRO A 161 6.07 -8.10 14.50
CA PRO A 161 5.20 -8.15 13.33
C PRO A 161 4.48 -6.81 13.12
N ALA A 162 4.29 -6.43 11.87
CA ALA A 162 3.54 -5.23 11.51
C ALA A 162 2.87 -5.37 10.14
N VAL A 163 1.77 -4.64 9.96
CA VAL A 163 1.25 -4.30 8.63
C VAL A 163 1.95 -3.03 8.18
N VAL A 164 2.44 -3.03 6.96
CA VAL A 164 3.12 -1.87 6.35
C VAL A 164 2.30 -1.36 5.19
N VAL A 165 1.94 -0.10 5.22
CA VAL A 165 1.37 0.65 4.09
C VAL A 165 2.35 1.75 3.72
N GLY A 166 2.88 1.72 2.52
CA GLY A 166 3.89 2.69 2.11
C GLY A 166 3.58 3.33 0.77
N GLN A 167 3.70 4.65 0.71
CA GLN A 167 3.70 5.38 -0.54
C GLN A 167 5.02 5.14 -1.26
N GLN A 168 4.94 4.75 -2.51
CA GLN A 168 6.11 4.39 -3.30
C GLN A 168 6.38 5.41 -4.39
N ARG A 169 7.61 5.90 -4.41
CA ARG A 169 8.15 6.56 -5.59
C ARG A 169 8.65 5.52 -6.58
N VAL A 170 8.31 5.69 -7.83
CA VAL A 170 8.92 4.92 -8.91
C VAL A 170 10.14 5.70 -9.41
N THR A 171 11.29 5.36 -8.85
CA THR A 171 12.59 5.86 -9.31
C THR A 171 13.43 4.67 -9.75
N GLY A 172 14.29 4.86 -10.74
CA GLY A 172 15.30 3.85 -11.07
C GLY A 172 16.24 3.65 -9.88
N GLY A 173 16.62 2.42 -9.53
CA GLY A 173 17.59 2.14 -8.49
C GLY A 173 17.10 1.27 -7.34
N LEU A 174 17.49 1.62 -6.11
CA LEU A 174 17.31 0.79 -4.91
C LEU A 174 15.85 0.45 -4.54
N ASP A 175 14.88 1.15 -5.09
CA ASP A 175 13.46 1.06 -4.70
C ASP A 175 12.59 0.32 -5.72
N GLN A 176 13.19 -0.40 -6.66
CA GLN A 176 12.43 -1.09 -7.71
C GLN A 176 11.66 -2.30 -7.18
N PHE A 177 10.35 -2.29 -7.43
CA PHE A 177 9.55 -3.50 -7.50
C PHE A 177 9.29 -3.83 -8.98
N PRO A 178 9.43 -5.09 -9.42
CA PRO A 178 9.20 -5.46 -10.80
C PRO A 178 7.80 -5.05 -11.30
N GLY A 179 7.73 -4.51 -12.51
CA GLY A 179 6.45 -4.25 -13.18
C GLY A 179 5.82 -2.86 -12.96
N ARG A 180 6.52 -1.90 -12.34
CA ARG A 180 5.97 -0.57 -12.05
C ARG A 180 6.43 0.53 -13.03
N SER A 181 5.51 1.44 -13.34
CA SER A 181 5.71 2.59 -14.23
C SER A 181 5.99 3.88 -13.46
N ALA A 182 6.80 4.77 -14.05
CA ALA A 182 7.10 6.10 -13.50
C ALA A 182 5.86 7.02 -13.33
N ALA A 183 4.75 6.74 -14.00
CA ALA A 183 3.51 7.49 -13.84
C ALA A 183 2.84 7.32 -12.46
N ALA A 184 3.29 6.32 -11.67
CA ALA A 184 2.70 5.97 -10.37
C ALA A 184 3.22 6.81 -9.19
N ASN A 185 3.90 7.94 -9.40
CA ASN A 185 4.45 8.76 -8.30
C ASN A 185 3.41 9.63 -7.57
N ARG A 186 2.18 9.65 -8.04
CA ARG A 186 1.09 10.41 -7.44
C ARG A 186 0.02 9.48 -6.92
N VAL A 187 -0.55 9.85 -5.77
CA VAL A 187 -1.52 9.03 -5.06
C VAL A 187 -2.93 9.29 -5.59
N GLY A 188 -3.53 8.27 -6.19
CA GLY A 188 -4.93 8.27 -6.64
C GLY A 188 -5.87 7.56 -5.66
N PRO A 189 -7.18 7.48 -5.99
CA PRO A 189 -8.19 6.85 -5.14
C PRO A 189 -7.87 5.40 -4.79
N ALA A 190 -7.46 4.59 -5.77
CA ALA A 190 -7.12 3.18 -5.56
C ALA A 190 -5.98 2.98 -4.54
N ALA A 191 -5.00 3.89 -4.53
CA ALA A 191 -3.89 3.84 -3.58
C ALA A 191 -4.35 4.09 -2.12
N LEU A 192 -5.32 4.98 -1.93
CA LEU A 192 -5.92 5.25 -0.61
C LEU A 192 -6.86 4.12 -0.17
N GLN A 193 -7.59 3.51 -1.10
CA GLN A 193 -8.37 2.30 -0.82
C GLN A 193 -7.48 1.16 -0.35
N GLU A 194 -6.31 0.97 -0.97
CA GLU A 194 -5.33 -0.01 -0.52
C GLU A 194 -4.75 0.34 0.86
N ALA A 195 -4.51 1.62 1.15
CA ALA A 195 -4.11 2.06 2.48
C ALA A 195 -5.16 1.72 3.54
N ARG A 196 -6.43 1.99 3.26
CA ARG A 196 -7.57 1.63 4.14
C ARG A 196 -7.70 0.12 4.32
N ARG A 197 -7.43 -0.66 3.26
CA ARG A 197 -7.35 -2.11 3.37
C ARG A 197 -6.24 -2.55 4.33
N GLY A 198 -5.08 -1.90 4.29
CA GLY A 198 -3.99 -2.11 5.24
C GLY A 198 -4.38 -1.80 6.68
N MET A 199 -5.12 -0.71 6.91
CA MET A 199 -5.68 -0.38 8.23
C MET A 199 -6.64 -1.46 8.73
N ALA A 200 -7.57 -1.91 7.88
CA ALA A 200 -8.51 -2.98 8.20
C ALA A 200 -7.79 -4.32 8.48
N LEU A 201 -6.69 -4.59 7.77
CA LEU A 201 -5.85 -5.77 7.99
C LEU A 201 -5.14 -5.70 9.35
N ALA A 202 -4.58 -4.55 9.70
CA ALA A 202 -3.92 -4.32 11.00
C ALA A 202 -4.90 -4.53 12.15
N ALA A 203 -6.08 -3.92 12.09
CA ALA A 203 -7.13 -4.11 13.08
C ALA A 203 -7.60 -5.57 13.16
N GLY A 204 -7.84 -6.20 11.99
CA GLY A 204 -8.33 -7.58 11.92
C GLY A 204 -7.36 -8.62 12.50
N LEU A 205 -6.07 -8.37 12.40
CA LEU A 205 -5.00 -9.23 12.91
C LEU A 205 -4.43 -8.76 14.27
N THR A 206 -4.88 -7.62 14.77
CA THR A 206 -4.35 -6.99 16.00
C THR A 206 -2.83 -6.75 15.89
N LEU A 207 -2.39 -6.26 14.73
CA LEU A 207 -1.00 -5.96 14.44
C LEU A 207 -0.76 -4.45 14.43
N PRO A 208 0.42 -3.98 14.84
CA PRO A 208 0.83 -2.60 14.62
C PRO A 208 0.77 -2.23 13.14
N LEU A 209 0.41 -0.98 12.85
CA LEU A 209 0.42 -0.41 11.52
C LEU A 209 1.59 0.55 11.34
N VAL A 210 2.40 0.32 10.33
CA VAL A 210 3.48 1.23 9.91
C VAL A 210 3.07 1.90 8.60
N LEU A 211 2.97 3.21 8.62
CA LEU A 211 2.63 4.06 7.49
C LEU A 211 3.91 4.75 6.97
N VAL A 212 4.29 4.52 5.73
CA VAL A 212 5.48 5.16 5.14
C VAL A 212 5.03 6.21 4.14
N ILE A 213 5.34 7.46 4.43
CA ILE A 213 4.93 8.64 3.66
C ILE A 213 6.09 9.07 2.77
N ASP A 214 5.87 9.02 1.46
CA ASP A 214 6.82 9.47 0.45
C ASP A 214 6.12 9.73 -0.88
N THR A 215 5.43 10.87 -0.99
CA THR A 215 4.65 11.22 -2.17
C THR A 215 4.84 12.67 -2.60
N ALA A 216 4.89 12.89 -3.92
CA ALA A 216 4.85 14.21 -4.53
C ALA A 216 3.44 14.84 -4.52
N GLY A 217 2.46 14.15 -3.96
CA GLY A 217 1.09 14.64 -3.80
C GLY A 217 0.01 13.82 -4.52
N PRO A 218 -1.20 14.37 -4.59
CA PRO A 218 -2.33 13.69 -5.22
C PRO A 218 -2.17 13.58 -6.73
N ALA A 219 -2.82 12.57 -7.32
CA ALA A 219 -3.01 12.51 -8.76
C ALA A 219 -3.94 13.64 -9.20
N LEU A 220 -3.44 14.48 -10.12
CA LEU A 220 -4.17 15.63 -10.67
C LEU A 220 -4.70 15.23 -12.04
N SER A 221 -5.80 14.50 -12.09
CA SER A 221 -6.42 14.01 -13.32
C SER A 221 -7.93 13.93 -13.20
N ALA A 222 -8.63 13.95 -14.34
CA ALA A 222 -10.08 13.75 -14.38
C ALA A 222 -10.47 12.40 -13.74
N ASP A 223 -9.72 11.34 -14.01
CA ASP A 223 -9.98 10.01 -13.46
C ASP A 223 -9.87 9.99 -11.93
N ALA A 224 -8.90 10.72 -11.36
CA ALA A 224 -8.77 10.83 -9.92
C ALA A 224 -9.95 11.57 -9.28
N GLU A 225 -10.40 12.67 -9.89
CA GLU A 225 -11.57 13.41 -9.43
C GLU A 225 -12.85 12.57 -9.55
N GLN A 226 -13.09 11.95 -10.70
CA GLN A 226 -14.23 11.06 -10.94
C GLN A 226 -14.19 9.81 -10.05
N GLY A 227 -13.01 9.34 -9.72
CA GLY A 227 -12.77 8.26 -8.75
C GLY A 227 -12.98 8.65 -7.29
N GLY A 228 -13.32 9.92 -7.01
CA GLY A 228 -13.65 10.42 -5.68
C GLY A 228 -12.45 10.57 -4.75
N LEU A 229 -11.31 11.05 -5.26
CA LEU A 229 -10.05 11.21 -4.51
C LEU A 229 -10.23 11.94 -3.19
N ALA A 230 -10.96 13.07 -3.17
CA ALA A 230 -11.19 13.82 -1.94
C ALA A 230 -11.93 13.00 -0.87
N GLY A 231 -12.93 12.23 -1.31
CA GLY A 231 -13.67 11.32 -0.42
C GLY A 231 -12.80 10.19 0.12
N GLU A 232 -11.87 9.65 -0.68
CA GLU A 232 -10.93 8.63 -0.21
C GLU A 232 -9.90 9.19 0.78
N ILE A 233 -9.41 10.43 0.58
CA ILE A 233 -8.56 11.13 1.56
C ILE A 233 -9.28 11.26 2.90
N ALA A 234 -10.52 11.73 2.89
CA ALA A 234 -11.31 11.91 4.10
C ALA A 234 -11.58 10.59 4.82
N ARG A 235 -11.95 9.54 4.08
CA ARG A 235 -12.17 8.19 4.65
C ARG A 235 -10.88 7.59 5.22
N CYS A 236 -9.76 7.74 4.52
CA CYS A 236 -8.46 7.26 4.98
C CYS A 236 -8.07 7.92 6.31
N LEU A 237 -8.24 9.24 6.41
CA LEU A 237 -8.01 10.00 7.64
C LEU A 237 -8.95 9.53 8.77
N SER A 238 -10.24 9.39 8.48
CA SER A 238 -11.24 8.93 9.46
C SER A 238 -10.91 7.52 9.98
N ASP A 239 -10.59 6.59 9.08
CA ASP A 239 -10.25 5.21 9.44
C ASP A 239 -8.99 5.16 10.31
N LEU A 240 -7.97 5.98 9.99
CA LEU A 240 -6.72 6.00 10.74
C LEU A 240 -6.89 6.55 12.16
N VAL A 241 -7.61 7.67 12.34
CA VAL A 241 -7.78 8.28 13.66
C VAL A 241 -8.67 7.47 14.59
N THR A 242 -9.45 6.53 14.05
CA THR A 242 -10.31 5.64 14.82
C THR A 242 -9.73 4.21 14.93
N LEU A 243 -8.52 3.99 14.43
CA LEU A 243 -7.91 2.67 14.40
C LEU A 243 -7.47 2.23 15.80
N ASP A 244 -7.96 1.07 16.24
CA ASP A 244 -7.68 0.52 17.56
C ASP A 244 -6.48 -0.46 17.53
N THR A 245 -5.35 -0.03 16.96
CA THR A 245 -4.07 -0.73 17.00
C THR A 245 -2.93 0.29 17.05
N PRO A 246 -1.75 -0.06 17.60
CA PRO A 246 -0.61 0.85 17.61
C PRO A 246 -0.21 1.29 16.20
N THR A 247 0.04 2.57 16.02
CA THR A 247 0.34 3.18 14.73
C THR A 247 1.64 3.96 14.74
N VAL A 248 2.42 3.81 13.67
CA VAL A 248 3.66 4.56 13.46
C VAL A 248 3.65 5.13 12.03
N SER A 249 3.77 6.44 11.90
CA SER A 249 3.98 7.10 10.61
C SER A 249 5.46 7.45 10.43
N VAL A 250 6.01 7.09 9.28
CA VAL A 250 7.39 7.37 8.90
C VAL A 250 7.38 8.33 7.71
N LEU A 251 7.73 9.58 7.95
CA LEU A 251 7.93 10.59 6.91
C LEU A 251 9.32 10.39 6.30
N LEU A 252 9.38 9.55 5.28
CA LEU A 252 10.63 9.09 4.70
C LEU A 252 11.24 10.10 3.71
N GLY A 253 10.40 10.93 3.10
CA GLY A 253 10.83 11.92 2.12
C GLY A 253 9.78 13.00 1.91
N GLN A 254 9.20 13.06 0.70
CA GLN A 254 8.17 14.04 0.38
C GLN A 254 6.83 13.68 1.05
N GLY A 255 6.28 14.63 1.80
CA GLY A 255 4.93 14.52 2.37
C GLY A 255 4.04 15.63 1.82
N SER A 256 3.57 15.49 0.57
CA SER A 256 2.82 16.54 -0.10
C SER A 256 1.33 16.24 -0.22
N GLY A 257 0.52 17.21 0.15
CA GLY A 257 -0.92 17.25 -0.09
C GLY A 257 -1.76 16.29 0.75
N GLY A 258 -3.04 16.20 0.45
CA GLY A 258 -4.03 15.41 1.18
C GLY A 258 -3.66 13.95 1.40
N PRO A 259 -3.12 13.22 0.42
CA PRO A 259 -2.72 11.82 0.60
C PRO A 259 -1.60 11.60 1.62
N ALA A 260 -0.68 12.56 1.77
CA ALA A 260 0.34 12.50 2.82
C ALA A 260 -0.30 12.80 4.18
N LEU A 261 -1.10 13.88 4.25
CA LEU A 261 -1.79 14.28 5.48
C LEU A 261 -2.73 13.19 6.02
N ALA A 262 -3.36 12.42 5.14
CA ALA A 262 -4.24 11.32 5.53
C ALA A 262 -3.53 10.14 6.20
N MET A 263 -2.19 10.08 6.14
CA MET A 263 -1.37 9.00 6.71
C MET A 263 -0.48 9.49 7.88
N VAL A 264 -0.53 10.78 8.22
CA VAL A 264 0.30 11.35 9.31
C VAL A 264 -0.24 11.06 10.70
N PRO A 265 -1.55 11.13 10.98
CA PRO A 265 -2.06 10.93 12.33
C PRO A 265 -1.77 9.49 12.82
N ALA A 266 -0.82 9.37 13.70
CA ALA A 266 -0.37 8.10 14.28
C ALA A 266 0.08 8.32 15.73
N ASP A 267 0.16 7.26 16.54
CA ASP A 267 0.65 7.34 17.92
C ASP A 267 2.09 7.83 17.99
N ARG A 268 2.87 7.52 16.96
CA ARG A 268 4.26 8.01 16.80
C ARG A 268 4.51 8.43 15.36
N VAL A 269 5.18 9.57 15.20
CA VAL A 269 5.64 10.07 13.91
C VAL A 269 7.15 10.16 13.94
N LEU A 270 7.79 9.49 13.00
CA LEU A 270 9.23 9.53 12.76
C LEU A 270 9.47 10.28 11.45
N ALA A 271 10.46 11.14 11.41
CA ALA A 271 10.85 11.84 10.19
C ALA A 271 12.32 11.55 9.86
N ALA A 272 12.58 11.20 8.61
CA ALA A 272 13.96 11.20 8.10
C ALA A 272 14.50 12.63 8.07
N GLN A 273 15.81 12.80 8.10
CA GLN A 273 16.49 14.10 8.17
C GLN A 273 15.99 15.13 7.13
N HIS A 274 15.69 14.67 5.92
CA HIS A 274 15.16 15.48 4.83
C HIS A 274 13.68 15.19 4.53
N GLY A 275 12.96 14.59 5.48
CA GLY A 275 11.52 14.43 5.41
C GLY A 275 10.82 15.76 5.66
N TRP A 276 9.84 16.10 4.82
CA TRP A 276 9.04 17.31 4.96
C TRP A 276 7.57 17.04 4.71
N LEU A 277 6.71 17.86 5.29
CA LEU A 277 5.26 17.76 5.18
C LEU A 277 4.67 19.12 4.84
N ALA A 278 3.85 19.17 3.80
CA ALA A 278 3.14 20.39 3.42
C ALA A 278 1.77 20.06 2.82
N PRO A 279 0.77 20.94 3.00
CA PRO A 279 -0.57 20.75 2.42
C PRO A 279 -0.58 20.85 0.89
N LEU A 280 0.44 21.48 0.30
CA LEU A 280 0.63 21.62 -1.15
C LEU A 280 2.12 21.39 -1.48
N PRO A 281 2.44 20.90 -2.70
CA PRO A 281 3.82 20.93 -3.17
C PRO A 281 4.28 22.38 -3.32
N PRO A 282 5.59 22.69 -3.12
CA PRO A 282 6.11 24.06 -3.23
C PRO A 282 5.74 24.75 -4.54
N GLU A 283 5.80 24.02 -5.67
CA GLU A 283 5.39 24.54 -6.98
C GLU A 283 3.88 24.88 -7.03
N GLY A 284 3.06 24.11 -6.33
CA GLY A 284 1.62 24.39 -6.23
C GLY A 284 1.33 25.63 -5.38
N ALA A 285 2.07 25.80 -4.28
CA ALA A 285 2.00 27.01 -3.46
C ALA A 285 2.45 28.24 -4.26
N SER A 286 3.58 28.15 -4.96
CA SER A 286 4.07 29.19 -5.84
C SER A 286 3.06 29.59 -6.92
N ALA A 287 2.44 28.60 -7.58
CA ALA A 287 1.44 28.85 -8.60
C ALA A 287 0.20 29.61 -8.06
N ILE A 288 -0.18 29.37 -6.80
CA ILE A 288 -1.30 30.07 -6.16
C ILE A 288 -0.92 31.49 -5.79
N VAL A 289 0.24 31.70 -5.19
CA VAL A 289 0.66 33.00 -4.64
C VAL A 289 1.20 33.91 -5.75
N PHE A 290 2.07 33.39 -6.59
CA PHE A 290 2.81 34.18 -7.59
C PHE A 290 2.27 33.99 -9.04
N ARG A 291 1.35 33.04 -9.24
CA ARG A 291 0.79 32.64 -10.55
C ARG A 291 1.83 32.05 -11.51
N ASP A 292 2.93 31.56 -10.98
CA ASP A 292 3.96 30.79 -11.66
C ASP A 292 4.61 29.78 -10.71
N THR A 293 5.47 28.92 -11.21
CA THR A 293 6.14 27.89 -10.43
C THR A 293 7.62 28.22 -10.13
N ALA A 294 8.12 29.36 -10.59
CA ALA A 294 9.55 29.73 -10.48
C ALA A 294 9.94 30.11 -9.04
N HIS A 295 8.99 30.54 -8.24
CA HIS A 295 9.20 31.01 -6.85
C HIS A 295 8.98 29.89 -5.81
N ALA A 296 9.07 28.63 -6.21
CA ALA A 296 8.82 27.49 -5.31
C ALA A 296 9.84 27.39 -4.15
N ALA A 297 11.00 28.03 -4.26
CA ALA A 297 12.04 28.06 -3.23
C ALA A 297 11.89 29.22 -2.23
N GLU A 298 11.00 30.17 -2.51
CA GLU A 298 10.69 31.33 -1.67
C GLU A 298 9.57 31.03 -0.67
#